data_0f5a9cc5fa17d1adc1e58c0e5d477785
#
_entry.id   0f5a9cc5fa17d1adc1e58c0e5d477785
#
_cell.length_a   1.000
_cell.length_b   1.000
_cell.length_c   1.000
_cell.angle_alpha   90.00
_cell.angle_beta   90.00
_cell.angle_gamma   90.00
#
_symmetry.space_group_name_H-M   'P 1'
#
loop_
_entity.id
_entity.type
_entity.pdbx_description
1 polymer ?
#
loop_
_entity_poly.entity_id
_entity_poly.type
_entity_poly.pdbx_seq_one_letter_code
_entity_poly.pdbx_strand_id
1 'polypeptide(L)'
;MICFVVFDLKPYDEKEETGLIRTLMVRRGHYSGEMMLVFVTTRPKIFRIEQIIEKIVAEFPAVKSIIQNINDKNTNVIFGKEFRTLYGKDTIVDSMLGNQYEISARSFYQVNTEMAEKLYQTAIDFSDLTADDIVIDAYSGIGTIGLSFAKNVKAVYGVEVIEEAVEDAKRNAALNGITNAHYVADSAEHAMATWSKNGIKPSVILVDPPRKGLTENFIKASVAMQPEKVTYISCNPATMARDIKLYQEFGYKLQKVQPVDLFPNTHHVETVVLMSRVNN
;
A
#
# COMPACT_ATOMS: atom_id res chain seq x y z
N MET A 1 23.32 -11.67 11.07
CA MET A 1 24.68 -12.10 10.70
C MET A 1 25.08 -13.44 11.30
N ILE A 2 24.86 -13.69 12.60
CA ILE A 2 25.24 -14.95 13.28
C ILE A 2 24.62 -16.20 12.62
N CYS A 3 23.34 -16.20 12.27
CA CYS A 3 22.69 -17.35 11.63
C CYS A 3 23.32 -17.74 10.28
N PHE A 4 23.75 -16.78 9.47
CA PHE A 4 24.39 -17.06 8.17
C PHE A 4 25.70 -17.81 8.33
N VAL A 5 26.50 -17.44 9.33
CA VAL A 5 27.79 -18.06 9.62
C VAL A 5 27.62 -19.42 10.28
N VAL A 6 26.73 -19.53 11.29
CA VAL A 6 26.56 -20.76 12.08
C VAL A 6 25.91 -21.91 11.24
N PHE A 7 25.07 -21.57 10.26
CA PHE A 7 24.36 -22.56 9.43
C PHE A 7 24.90 -22.65 8.01
N ASP A 8 26.03 -22.03 7.71
CA ASP A 8 26.67 -22.02 6.36
C ASP A 8 25.69 -21.63 5.24
N LEU A 9 24.84 -20.63 5.50
CA LEU A 9 23.93 -20.07 4.51
C LEU A 9 24.72 -19.15 3.58
N LYS A 10 25.00 -19.61 2.38
CA LYS A 10 25.79 -18.85 1.40
C LYS A 10 24.96 -17.72 0.81
N PRO A 11 25.45 -16.44 0.91
CA PRO A 11 24.84 -15.33 0.16
C PRO A 11 24.91 -15.63 -1.34
N TYR A 12 23.93 -15.09 -2.07
CA TYR A 12 23.93 -15.19 -3.52
C TYR A 12 24.92 -14.19 -4.11
N ASP A 13 25.79 -14.71 -4.99
CA ASP A 13 26.69 -13.91 -5.80
C ASP A 13 26.04 -13.70 -7.18
N GLU A 14 25.73 -12.44 -7.53
CA GLU A 14 25.07 -12.10 -8.78
C GLU A 14 25.96 -12.30 -10.01
N LYS A 15 27.30 -12.27 -9.86
CA LYS A 15 28.23 -12.44 -10.98
C LYS A 15 28.43 -13.92 -11.30
N GLU A 16 28.60 -14.72 -10.25
CA GLU A 16 28.84 -16.17 -10.39
C GLU A 16 27.53 -16.96 -10.43
N GLU A 17 26.37 -16.31 -10.21
CA GLU A 17 25.04 -16.92 -10.12
C GLU A 17 24.97 -18.10 -9.12
N THR A 18 25.74 -18.02 -8.04
CA THR A 18 25.87 -19.06 -7.02
C THR A 18 25.42 -18.55 -5.65
N GLY A 19 25.06 -19.48 -4.77
CA GLY A 19 24.57 -19.16 -3.42
C GLY A 19 23.07 -19.41 -3.26
N LEU A 20 22.57 -19.22 -2.05
CA LEU A 20 21.18 -19.51 -1.68
C LEU A 20 20.38 -18.25 -1.36
N ILE A 21 20.93 -17.39 -0.51
CA ILE A 21 20.20 -16.26 0.06
C ILE A 21 20.44 -15.01 -0.79
N ARG A 22 19.43 -14.56 -1.53
CA ARG A 22 19.48 -13.32 -2.31
C ARG A 22 19.25 -12.10 -1.44
N THR A 23 18.22 -12.17 -0.58
CA THR A 23 17.83 -11.06 0.27
C THR A 23 17.25 -11.60 1.57
N LEU A 24 17.52 -10.93 2.66
CA LEU A 24 16.79 -11.05 3.90
C LEU A 24 16.05 -9.73 4.13
N MET A 25 14.71 -9.77 4.00
CA MET A 25 13.88 -8.61 4.33
C MET A 25 13.35 -8.78 5.76
N VAL A 26 13.40 -7.68 6.52
CA VAL A 26 12.80 -7.58 7.84
C VAL A 26 11.69 -6.54 7.78
N ARG A 27 10.49 -6.92 8.18
CA ARG A 27 9.38 -6.01 8.43
C ARG A 27 9.12 -5.96 9.93
N ARG A 28 8.84 -4.76 10.43
CA ARG A 28 8.45 -4.56 11.82
C ARG A 28 7.26 -3.63 11.90
N GLY A 29 6.19 -4.06 12.57
CA GLY A 29 5.09 -3.19 12.94
C GLY A 29 5.59 -2.09 13.89
N HIS A 30 5.19 -0.85 13.61
CA HIS A 30 5.63 0.30 14.41
C HIS A 30 5.04 0.24 15.82
N TYR A 31 3.72 0.10 15.93
CA TYR A 31 3.01 0.07 17.21
C TYR A 31 2.98 -1.33 17.84
N SER A 32 2.80 -2.37 17.05
CA SER A 32 2.74 -3.74 17.55
C SER A 32 4.10 -4.30 17.98
N GLY A 33 5.18 -3.84 17.32
CA GLY A 33 6.51 -4.41 17.44
C GLY A 33 6.66 -5.81 16.83
N GLU A 34 5.60 -6.39 16.26
CA GLU A 34 5.68 -7.69 15.57
C GLU A 34 6.66 -7.64 14.41
N MET A 35 7.40 -8.72 14.21
CA MET A 35 8.41 -8.82 13.17
C MET A 35 8.10 -9.97 12.21
N MET A 36 8.30 -9.69 10.92
CA MET A 36 8.32 -10.67 9.84
C MET A 36 9.71 -10.72 9.24
N LEU A 37 10.24 -11.93 9.04
CA LEU A 37 11.45 -12.17 8.27
C LEU A 37 11.08 -12.83 6.94
N VAL A 38 11.62 -12.32 5.83
CA VAL A 38 11.45 -12.94 4.51
C VAL A 38 12.80 -13.34 3.96
N PHE A 39 13.02 -14.64 3.84
CA PHE A 39 14.18 -15.21 3.16
C PHE A 39 13.87 -15.29 1.66
N VAL A 40 14.52 -14.47 0.85
CA VAL A 40 14.49 -14.61 -0.60
C VAL A 40 15.61 -15.53 -1.03
N THR A 41 15.22 -16.68 -1.58
CA THR A 41 16.15 -17.77 -1.90
C THR A 41 16.13 -18.11 -3.38
N THR A 42 17.27 -18.61 -3.91
CA THR A 42 17.38 -19.06 -5.31
C THR A 42 16.71 -20.41 -5.55
N ARG A 43 16.44 -21.17 -4.49
CA ARG A 43 15.85 -22.52 -4.55
C ARG A 43 15.04 -22.82 -3.30
N PRO A 44 14.09 -23.80 -3.38
CA PRO A 44 13.16 -24.07 -2.27
C PRO A 44 13.82 -24.64 -1.00
N LYS A 45 14.91 -25.41 -1.14
CA LYS A 45 15.50 -26.11 -0.02
C LYS A 45 16.49 -25.24 0.75
N ILE A 46 16.19 -24.99 2.02
CA ILE A 46 17.11 -24.39 3.00
C ILE A 46 17.55 -25.50 3.94
N PHE A 47 18.86 -25.75 4.00
CA PHE A 47 19.38 -26.81 4.86
C PHE A 47 19.23 -26.41 6.34
N ARG A 48 18.76 -27.32 7.19
CA ARG A 48 18.51 -27.11 8.64
C ARG A 48 17.57 -25.94 8.96
N ILE A 49 16.56 -25.71 8.15
CA ILE A 49 15.65 -24.57 8.31
C ILE A 49 14.95 -24.58 9.68
N GLU A 50 14.56 -25.74 10.19
CA GLU A 50 13.90 -25.88 11.49
C GLU A 50 14.80 -25.37 12.61
N GLN A 51 16.08 -25.73 12.62
CA GLN A 51 17.06 -25.29 13.63
C GLN A 51 17.32 -23.78 13.53
N ILE A 52 17.31 -23.23 12.30
CA ILE A 52 17.43 -21.80 12.06
C ILE A 52 16.23 -21.06 12.65
N ILE A 53 15.03 -21.55 12.38
CA ILE A 53 13.78 -20.98 12.91
C ILE A 53 13.77 -21.01 14.43
N GLU A 54 14.03 -22.18 15.06
CA GLU A 54 14.09 -22.33 16.50
C GLU A 54 15.05 -21.31 17.15
N LYS A 55 16.23 -21.15 16.58
CA LYS A 55 17.20 -20.19 17.09
C LYS A 55 16.74 -18.75 16.92
N ILE A 56 16.18 -18.38 15.77
CA ILE A 56 15.66 -17.02 15.52
C ILE A 56 14.53 -16.70 16.51
N VAL A 57 13.56 -17.59 16.67
CA VAL A 57 12.40 -17.36 17.52
C VAL A 57 12.78 -17.31 18.99
N ALA A 58 13.75 -18.12 19.43
CA ALA A 58 14.26 -18.09 20.79
C ALA A 58 15.01 -16.79 21.11
N GLU A 59 15.78 -16.27 20.14
CA GLU A 59 16.58 -15.05 20.31
C GLU A 59 15.72 -13.78 20.11
N PHE A 60 14.72 -13.83 19.22
CA PHE A 60 13.87 -12.71 18.87
C PHE A 60 12.37 -13.04 19.05
N PRO A 61 11.81 -12.97 20.25
CA PRO A 61 10.39 -13.31 20.52
C PRO A 61 9.37 -12.43 19.77
N ALA A 62 9.81 -11.26 19.28
CA ALA A 62 9.01 -10.37 18.44
C ALA A 62 8.76 -10.93 17.02
N VAL A 63 9.52 -11.93 16.58
CA VAL A 63 9.30 -12.59 15.30
C VAL A 63 8.05 -13.44 15.36
N LYS A 64 7.02 -13.03 14.60
CA LYS A 64 5.70 -13.69 14.53
C LYS A 64 5.48 -14.39 13.19
N SER A 65 6.31 -14.07 12.21
CA SER A 65 6.21 -14.60 10.84
C SER A 65 7.61 -14.82 10.27
N ILE A 66 7.83 -15.99 9.67
CA ILE A 66 9.02 -16.25 8.84
C ILE A 66 8.52 -16.82 7.51
N ILE A 67 8.84 -16.11 6.43
CA ILE A 67 8.41 -16.43 5.07
C ILE A 67 9.64 -16.78 4.22
N GLN A 68 9.50 -17.76 3.34
CA GLN A 68 10.41 -17.96 2.23
C GLN A 68 9.77 -17.46 0.96
N ASN A 69 10.49 -16.64 0.22
CA ASN A 69 10.19 -16.35 -1.18
C ASN A 69 11.23 -17.02 -2.07
N ILE A 70 10.79 -17.66 -3.17
CA ILE A 70 11.69 -18.33 -4.10
C ILE A 70 11.79 -17.45 -5.35
N ASN A 71 13.01 -16.96 -5.60
CA ASN A 71 13.35 -16.18 -6.78
C ASN A 71 14.61 -16.78 -7.43
N ASP A 72 14.40 -17.65 -8.39
CA ASP A 72 15.43 -18.35 -9.17
C ASP A 72 15.88 -17.59 -10.42
N LYS A 73 15.30 -16.41 -10.67
CA LYS A 73 15.55 -15.64 -11.90
C LYS A 73 16.70 -14.65 -11.74
N ASN A 74 17.47 -14.48 -12.79
CA ASN A 74 18.43 -13.38 -12.89
C ASN A 74 17.65 -12.07 -13.20
N THR A 75 17.33 -11.29 -12.15
CA THR A 75 16.49 -10.10 -12.22
C THR A 75 16.76 -9.18 -11.04
N ASN A 76 16.53 -7.88 -11.24
CA ASN A 76 16.57 -6.87 -10.18
C ASN A 76 15.28 -6.87 -9.32
N VAL A 77 14.26 -7.66 -9.68
CA VAL A 77 13.05 -7.80 -8.87
C VAL A 77 13.36 -8.63 -7.64
N ILE A 78 13.03 -8.12 -6.47
CA ILE A 78 13.35 -8.77 -5.19
C ILE A 78 12.61 -10.11 -5.05
N PHE A 79 11.29 -10.11 -5.28
CA PHE A 79 10.45 -11.28 -5.05
C PHE A 79 10.19 -12.09 -6.32
N GLY A 80 10.32 -13.41 -6.19
CA GLY A 80 9.75 -14.36 -7.13
C GLY A 80 8.25 -14.56 -6.88
N LYS A 81 7.66 -15.49 -7.63
CA LYS A 81 6.21 -15.73 -7.57
C LYS A 81 5.77 -16.56 -6.36
N GLU A 82 6.62 -17.46 -5.87
CA GLU A 82 6.27 -18.43 -4.84
C GLU A 82 6.65 -17.94 -3.45
N PHE A 83 5.67 -17.98 -2.54
CA PHE A 83 5.84 -17.68 -1.13
C PHE A 83 5.41 -18.88 -0.28
N ARG A 84 6.16 -19.16 0.79
CA ARG A 84 5.89 -20.24 1.74
C ARG A 84 6.04 -19.72 3.15
N THR A 85 5.05 -19.96 3.99
CA THR A 85 5.16 -19.67 5.42
C THR A 85 5.99 -20.79 6.07
N LEU A 86 7.12 -20.42 6.66
CA LEU A 86 8.01 -21.34 7.36
C LEU A 86 7.72 -21.38 8.86
N TYR A 87 7.23 -20.27 9.42
CA TYR A 87 6.87 -20.16 10.84
C TYR A 87 5.79 -19.11 11.06
N GLY A 88 4.88 -19.38 12.00
CA GLY A 88 3.84 -18.46 12.44
C GLY A 88 2.78 -18.21 11.38
N LYS A 89 2.34 -16.97 11.26
CA LYS A 89 1.36 -16.52 10.27
C LYS A 89 2.04 -16.02 9.00
N ASP A 90 1.30 -15.89 7.92
CA ASP A 90 1.76 -15.26 6.66
C ASP A 90 1.74 -13.73 6.71
N THR A 91 1.23 -13.15 7.81
CA THR A 91 1.13 -11.72 8.07
C THR A 91 1.70 -11.36 9.43
N ILE A 92 2.03 -10.08 9.62
CA ILE A 92 2.14 -9.41 10.91
C ILE A 92 1.03 -8.38 11.03
N VAL A 93 0.71 -7.98 12.26
CA VAL A 93 -0.28 -6.93 12.52
C VAL A 93 0.42 -5.64 12.89
N ASP A 94 -0.09 -4.52 12.41
CA ASP A 94 0.26 -3.18 12.90
C ASP A 94 -0.98 -2.29 12.93
N SER A 95 -0.85 -1.08 13.46
CA SER A 95 -1.94 -0.11 13.55
C SER A 95 -1.60 1.17 12.81
N MET A 96 -2.61 1.83 12.26
CA MET A 96 -2.51 3.16 11.64
C MET A 96 -3.85 3.87 11.73
N LEU A 97 -3.88 5.12 12.22
CA LEU A 97 -5.10 5.92 12.37
C LEU A 97 -6.25 5.18 13.07
N GLY A 98 -5.93 4.40 14.11
CA GLY A 98 -6.92 3.68 14.93
C GLY A 98 -7.52 2.43 14.26
N ASN A 99 -7.02 2.00 13.11
CA ASN A 99 -7.33 0.72 12.49
C ASN A 99 -6.15 -0.24 12.61
N GLN A 100 -6.44 -1.55 12.65
CA GLN A 100 -5.46 -2.62 12.59
C GLN A 100 -5.32 -3.12 11.15
N TYR A 101 -4.11 -3.50 10.77
CA TYR A 101 -3.80 -4.02 9.44
C TYR A 101 -2.99 -5.28 9.52
N GLU A 102 -3.45 -6.33 8.86
CA GLU A 102 -2.62 -7.48 8.52
C GLU A 102 -1.76 -7.14 7.32
N ILE A 103 -0.45 -7.31 7.49
CA ILE A 103 0.56 -6.92 6.52
C ILE A 103 1.30 -8.16 6.07
N SER A 104 1.14 -8.56 4.81
CA SER A 104 1.84 -9.68 4.21
C SER A 104 3.24 -9.29 3.72
N ALA A 105 4.04 -10.26 3.31
CA ALA A 105 5.36 -10.00 2.73
C ALA A 105 5.28 -9.13 1.46
N ARG A 106 4.19 -9.20 0.70
CA ARG A 106 3.96 -8.47 -0.56
C ARG A 106 3.29 -7.11 -0.37
N SER A 107 2.56 -6.90 0.73
CA SER A 107 1.77 -5.70 0.94
C SER A 107 2.65 -4.46 0.95
N PHE A 108 2.23 -3.43 0.23
CA PHE A 108 2.76 -2.10 0.46
C PHE A 108 2.18 -1.56 1.78
N TYR A 109 3.03 -1.12 2.65
CA TYR A 109 2.68 -0.44 3.90
C TYR A 109 3.76 0.60 4.20
N GLN A 110 3.38 1.81 4.54
CA GLN A 110 4.31 2.93 4.74
C GLN A 110 5.29 2.63 5.88
N VAL A 111 6.58 2.80 5.59
CA VAL A 111 7.67 2.44 6.54
C VAL A 111 7.84 3.46 7.66
N ASN A 112 7.42 4.71 7.46
CA ASN A 112 7.38 5.75 8.48
C ASN A 112 5.93 5.96 8.92
N THR A 113 5.45 5.13 9.84
CA THR A 113 4.04 5.08 10.24
C THR A 113 3.56 6.41 10.80
N GLU A 114 4.32 7.08 11.67
CA GLU A 114 3.93 8.37 12.28
C GLU A 114 3.73 9.47 11.22
N MET A 115 4.62 9.53 10.22
CA MET A 115 4.49 10.52 9.16
C MET A 115 3.44 10.12 8.13
N ALA A 116 3.21 8.81 7.91
CA ALA A 116 2.11 8.33 7.09
C ALA A 116 0.75 8.67 7.71
N GLU A 117 0.61 8.56 9.04
CA GLU A 117 -0.59 9.01 9.74
C GLU A 117 -0.86 10.51 9.54
N LYS A 118 0.18 11.35 9.60
CA LYS A 118 0.06 12.79 9.31
C LYS A 118 -0.33 13.05 7.85
N LEU A 119 0.27 12.30 6.91
CA LEU A 119 -0.04 12.39 5.48
C LEU A 119 -1.51 12.06 5.22
N TYR A 120 -1.98 10.93 5.74
CA TYR A 120 -3.36 10.47 5.56
C TYR A 120 -4.36 11.32 6.34
N GLN A 121 -4.02 11.77 7.55
CA GLN A 121 -4.86 12.71 8.29
C GLN A 121 -5.03 14.04 7.53
N THR A 122 -3.95 14.54 6.91
CA THR A 122 -4.04 15.72 6.05
C THR A 122 -4.99 15.52 4.87
N ALA A 123 -4.96 14.33 4.25
CA ALA A 123 -5.88 13.98 3.16
C ALA A 123 -7.34 13.91 3.65
N ILE A 124 -7.58 13.35 4.84
CA ILE A 124 -8.88 13.32 5.51
C ILE A 124 -9.39 14.74 5.76
N ASP A 125 -8.57 15.59 6.41
CA ASP A 125 -8.93 16.96 6.75
C ASP A 125 -9.19 17.82 5.51
N PHE A 126 -8.44 17.59 4.44
CA PHE A 126 -8.64 18.30 3.17
C PHE A 126 -9.94 17.87 2.49
N SER A 127 -10.29 16.60 2.57
CA SER A 127 -11.49 16.05 1.95
C SER A 127 -12.76 16.55 2.62
N ASP A 128 -12.72 16.94 3.91
CA ASP A 128 -13.84 17.51 4.67
C ASP A 128 -15.12 16.70 4.45
N LEU A 129 -15.06 15.43 4.89
CA LEU A 129 -16.06 14.40 4.62
C LEU A 129 -17.16 14.37 5.67
N THR A 130 -18.35 13.97 5.24
CA THR A 130 -19.54 13.75 6.06
C THR A 130 -20.04 12.32 5.96
N ALA A 131 -20.99 11.94 6.82
CA ALA A 131 -21.61 10.62 6.81
C ALA A 131 -22.44 10.30 5.54
N ASP A 132 -22.73 11.30 4.72
CA ASP A 132 -23.48 11.12 3.46
C ASP A 132 -22.56 10.91 2.26
N ASP A 133 -21.25 11.12 2.43
CA ASP A 133 -20.29 11.07 1.35
C ASP A 133 -19.96 9.64 0.89
N ILE A 134 -19.75 9.50 -0.40
CA ILE A 134 -19.18 8.30 -1.03
C ILE A 134 -17.76 8.65 -1.51
N VAL A 135 -16.79 7.86 -1.08
CA VAL A 135 -15.39 8.00 -1.45
C VAL A 135 -14.97 6.88 -2.40
N ILE A 136 -14.26 7.23 -3.47
CA ILE A 136 -13.49 6.26 -4.25
C ILE A 136 -12.04 6.36 -3.82
N ASP A 137 -11.45 5.23 -3.41
CA ASP A 137 -10.02 5.06 -3.12
C ASP A 137 -9.39 4.34 -4.32
N ALA A 138 -8.84 5.12 -5.24
CA ALA A 138 -8.16 4.59 -6.41
C ALA A 138 -6.68 4.33 -6.08
N TYR A 139 -6.17 3.17 -6.46
CA TYR A 139 -4.88 2.62 -6.02
C TYR A 139 -4.87 2.21 -4.54
N SER A 140 -5.94 1.52 -4.11
CA SER A 140 -6.23 1.32 -2.68
C SER A 140 -5.23 0.43 -1.94
N GLY A 141 -4.40 -0.37 -2.64
CA GLY A 141 -3.48 -1.30 -2.01
C GLY A 141 -4.22 -2.24 -1.05
N ILE A 142 -3.72 -2.35 0.18
CA ILE A 142 -4.35 -3.14 1.27
C ILE A 142 -5.43 -2.36 2.03
N GLY A 143 -5.89 -1.23 1.49
CA GLY A 143 -6.98 -0.42 2.03
C GLY A 143 -6.58 0.58 3.10
N THR A 144 -5.29 0.89 3.29
CA THR A 144 -4.83 1.74 4.40
C THR A 144 -5.48 3.11 4.42
N ILE A 145 -5.62 3.76 3.26
CA ILE A 145 -6.20 5.09 3.18
C ILE A 145 -7.73 5.00 3.25
N GLY A 146 -8.35 4.21 2.38
CA GLY A 146 -9.81 4.09 2.32
C GLY A 146 -10.45 3.67 3.64
N LEU A 147 -9.86 2.71 4.37
CA LEU A 147 -10.37 2.26 5.67
C LEU A 147 -10.26 3.36 6.75
N SER A 148 -9.28 4.26 6.63
CA SER A 148 -9.16 5.40 7.55
C SER A 148 -10.31 6.39 7.41
N PHE A 149 -10.94 6.46 6.23
CA PHE A 149 -12.15 7.27 5.98
C PHE A 149 -13.45 6.55 6.34
N ALA A 150 -13.47 5.22 6.26
CA ALA A 150 -14.70 4.42 6.20
C ALA A 150 -15.66 4.67 7.37
N LYS A 151 -15.14 4.94 8.58
CA LYS A 151 -15.96 5.19 9.77
C LYS A 151 -16.76 6.49 9.72
N ASN A 152 -16.37 7.44 8.86
CA ASN A 152 -16.91 8.80 8.81
C ASN A 152 -17.71 9.08 7.53
N VAL A 153 -17.92 8.08 6.68
CA VAL A 153 -18.56 8.24 5.37
C VAL A 153 -19.61 7.17 5.14
N LYS A 154 -20.49 7.40 4.18
CA LYS A 154 -21.53 6.46 3.78
C LYS A 154 -20.94 5.17 3.20
N ALA A 155 -19.98 5.29 2.31
CA ALA A 155 -19.32 4.14 1.70
C ALA A 155 -17.95 4.51 1.12
N VAL A 156 -17.07 3.52 1.08
CA VAL A 156 -15.77 3.56 0.37
C VAL A 156 -15.78 2.51 -0.73
N TYR A 157 -15.37 2.90 -1.93
CA TYR A 157 -15.16 2.01 -3.06
C TYR A 157 -13.69 2.01 -3.43
N GLY A 158 -12.98 0.93 -3.09
CA GLY A 158 -11.55 0.78 -3.37
C GLY A 158 -11.29 -0.03 -4.64
N VAL A 159 -10.33 0.40 -5.44
CA VAL A 159 -9.86 -0.36 -6.60
C VAL A 159 -8.35 -0.49 -6.61
N GLU A 160 -7.89 -1.70 -6.88
CA GLU A 160 -6.48 -2.06 -6.98
C GLU A 160 -6.32 -3.15 -8.05
N VAL A 161 -5.24 -3.13 -8.81
CA VAL A 161 -4.99 -4.11 -9.88
C VAL A 161 -4.43 -5.43 -9.36
N ILE A 162 -3.89 -5.44 -8.16
CA ILE A 162 -3.27 -6.61 -7.54
C ILE A 162 -4.33 -7.34 -6.70
N GLU A 163 -4.77 -8.50 -7.18
CA GLU A 163 -5.83 -9.29 -6.53
C GLU A 163 -5.52 -9.64 -5.07
N GLU A 164 -4.27 -10.02 -4.77
CA GLU A 164 -3.83 -10.33 -3.41
C GLU A 164 -3.94 -9.11 -2.47
N ALA A 165 -3.67 -7.90 -2.97
CA ALA A 165 -3.82 -6.69 -2.17
C ALA A 165 -5.29 -6.36 -1.91
N VAL A 166 -6.18 -6.63 -2.86
CA VAL A 166 -7.64 -6.51 -2.68
C VAL A 166 -8.15 -7.48 -1.61
N GLU A 167 -7.68 -8.71 -1.62
CA GLU A 167 -8.04 -9.68 -0.57
C GLU A 167 -7.49 -9.25 0.81
N ASP A 168 -6.29 -8.68 0.87
CA ASP A 168 -5.75 -8.07 2.08
C ASP A 168 -6.63 -6.90 2.54
N ALA A 169 -7.09 -6.02 1.64
CA ALA A 169 -7.98 -4.91 1.97
C ALA A 169 -9.32 -5.38 2.55
N LYS A 170 -9.92 -6.43 1.97
CA LYS A 170 -11.16 -7.04 2.49
C LYS A 170 -10.96 -7.65 3.88
N ARG A 171 -9.83 -8.35 4.11
CA ARG A 171 -9.48 -8.88 5.44
C ARG A 171 -9.30 -7.75 6.45
N ASN A 172 -8.61 -6.69 6.06
CA ASN A 172 -8.41 -5.52 6.91
C ASN A 172 -9.72 -4.79 7.23
N ALA A 173 -10.65 -4.69 6.29
CA ALA A 173 -11.99 -4.18 6.55
C ALA A 173 -12.72 -5.03 7.61
N ALA A 174 -12.72 -6.36 7.44
CA ALA A 174 -13.35 -7.29 8.37
C ALA A 174 -12.69 -7.25 9.76
N LEU A 175 -11.35 -7.19 9.84
CA LEU A 175 -10.59 -7.08 11.07
C LEU A 175 -11.01 -5.85 11.91
N ASN A 176 -11.38 -4.76 11.25
CA ASN A 176 -11.81 -3.51 11.88
C ASN A 176 -13.33 -3.38 12.04
N GLY A 177 -14.12 -4.41 11.66
CA GLY A 177 -15.58 -4.35 11.70
C GLY A 177 -16.18 -3.34 10.71
N ILE A 178 -15.43 -2.97 9.66
CA ILE A 178 -15.86 -2.02 8.63
C ILE A 178 -16.64 -2.78 7.56
N THR A 179 -17.92 -2.44 7.41
CA THR A 179 -18.86 -3.13 6.50
C THR A 179 -19.25 -2.29 5.29
N ASN A 180 -18.89 -1.00 5.26
CA ASN A 180 -19.22 -0.05 4.21
C ASN A 180 -18.05 0.23 3.25
N ALA A 181 -16.99 -0.59 3.29
CA ALA A 181 -15.88 -0.53 2.35
C ALA A 181 -15.94 -1.71 1.37
N HIS A 182 -15.89 -1.42 0.07
CA HIS A 182 -16.05 -2.37 -1.02
C HIS A 182 -14.82 -2.34 -1.93
N TYR A 183 -14.09 -3.44 -2.03
CA TYR A 183 -12.83 -3.52 -2.80
C TYR A 183 -12.97 -4.44 -4.00
N VAL A 184 -12.43 -4.00 -5.16
CA VAL A 184 -12.42 -4.78 -6.42
C VAL A 184 -11.03 -4.82 -7.03
N ALA A 185 -10.69 -5.98 -7.61
CA ALA A 185 -9.47 -6.17 -8.38
C ALA A 185 -9.74 -5.81 -9.85
N ASP A 186 -9.34 -4.60 -10.26
CA ASP A 186 -9.59 -4.10 -11.62
C ASP A 186 -8.67 -2.91 -11.92
N SER A 187 -8.68 -2.42 -13.16
CA SER A 187 -8.18 -1.08 -13.44
C SER A 187 -9.14 -0.02 -12.90
N ALA A 188 -8.60 1.08 -12.42
CA ALA A 188 -9.42 2.15 -11.86
C ALA A 188 -10.39 2.73 -12.88
N GLU A 189 -9.98 2.84 -14.16
CA GLU A 189 -10.81 3.32 -15.26
C GLU A 189 -12.03 2.42 -15.50
N HIS A 190 -11.82 1.10 -15.50
CA HIS A 190 -12.91 0.14 -15.73
C HIS A 190 -13.85 0.05 -14.51
N ALA A 191 -13.30 0.01 -13.31
CA ALA A 191 -14.09 0.02 -12.07
C ALA A 191 -14.98 1.28 -11.98
N MET A 192 -14.41 2.47 -12.22
CA MET A 192 -15.17 3.74 -12.21
C MET A 192 -16.29 3.75 -13.27
N ALA A 193 -16.01 3.25 -14.47
CA ALA A 193 -17.05 3.13 -15.52
C ALA A 193 -18.20 2.19 -15.09
N THR A 194 -17.86 1.08 -14.44
CA THR A 194 -18.85 0.13 -13.92
C THR A 194 -19.67 0.73 -12.78
N TRP A 195 -19.02 1.40 -11.83
CA TRP A 195 -19.68 2.06 -10.71
C TRP A 195 -20.61 3.19 -11.17
N SER A 196 -20.16 3.98 -12.16
CA SER A 196 -20.98 5.03 -12.75
C SER A 196 -22.26 4.46 -13.39
N LYS A 197 -22.17 3.34 -14.13
CA LYS A 197 -23.35 2.64 -14.70
C LYS A 197 -24.30 2.13 -13.62
N ASN A 198 -23.77 1.75 -12.45
CA ASN A 198 -24.53 1.29 -11.30
C ASN A 198 -25.09 2.43 -10.45
N GLY A 199 -24.95 3.69 -10.89
CA GLY A 199 -25.49 4.86 -10.20
C GLY A 199 -24.69 5.33 -9.00
N ILE A 200 -23.45 4.85 -8.81
CA ILE A 200 -22.56 5.32 -7.74
C ILE A 200 -22.04 6.71 -8.13
N LYS A 201 -22.28 7.67 -7.26
CA LYS A 201 -21.86 9.07 -7.41
C LYS A 201 -20.92 9.42 -6.27
N PRO A 202 -19.61 9.44 -6.46
CA PRO A 202 -18.65 9.79 -5.41
C PRO A 202 -18.69 11.30 -5.16
N SER A 203 -18.66 11.68 -3.89
CA SER A 203 -18.37 13.07 -3.50
C SER A 203 -16.89 13.37 -3.66
N VAL A 204 -16.04 12.39 -3.32
CA VAL A 204 -14.57 12.50 -3.35
C VAL A 204 -13.95 11.30 -4.07
N ILE A 205 -12.96 11.59 -4.92
CA ILE A 205 -12.03 10.60 -5.43
C ILE A 205 -10.66 10.87 -4.79
N LEU A 206 -10.17 9.87 -4.05
CA LEU A 206 -8.83 9.86 -3.47
C LEU A 206 -7.90 9.08 -4.39
N VAL A 207 -6.70 9.62 -4.63
CA VAL A 207 -5.68 8.97 -5.45
C VAL A 207 -4.32 9.01 -4.75
N ASP A 208 -3.62 7.88 -4.78
CA ASP A 208 -2.21 7.75 -4.37
C ASP A 208 -1.47 6.91 -5.42
N PRO A 209 -1.23 7.47 -6.63
CA PRO A 209 -0.66 6.73 -7.73
C PRO A 209 0.85 6.52 -7.57
N PRO A 210 1.45 5.57 -8.31
CA PRO A 210 2.88 5.40 -8.35
C PRO A 210 3.57 6.66 -8.95
N ARG A 211 4.91 6.72 -8.83
CA ARG A 211 5.77 7.88 -9.21
C ARG A 211 5.52 8.48 -10.61
N LYS A 212 4.99 7.71 -11.55
CA LYS A 212 4.64 8.19 -12.91
C LYS A 212 3.42 9.11 -12.94
N GLY A 213 2.68 9.22 -11.84
CA GLY A 213 1.43 9.97 -11.74
C GLY A 213 0.26 9.25 -12.43
N LEU A 214 -0.79 10.01 -12.69
CA LEU A 214 -2.02 9.54 -13.32
C LEU A 214 -1.90 9.49 -14.85
N THR A 215 -2.67 8.60 -15.48
CA THR A 215 -2.86 8.61 -16.92
C THR A 215 -3.97 9.59 -17.30
N GLU A 216 -3.92 10.10 -18.53
CA GLU A 216 -5.00 10.95 -19.06
C GLU A 216 -6.34 10.20 -19.07
N ASN A 217 -6.33 8.89 -19.37
CA ASN A 217 -7.53 8.05 -19.35
C ASN A 217 -8.11 7.95 -17.93
N PHE A 218 -7.27 7.79 -16.92
CA PHE A 218 -7.71 7.81 -15.53
C PHE A 218 -8.38 9.15 -15.18
N ILE A 219 -7.72 10.28 -15.48
CA ILE A 219 -8.26 11.62 -15.19
C ILE A 219 -9.60 11.81 -15.87
N LYS A 220 -9.75 11.45 -17.16
CA LYS A 220 -11.03 11.49 -17.88
C LYS A 220 -12.11 10.62 -17.22
N ALA A 221 -11.76 9.40 -16.79
CA ALA A 221 -12.70 8.51 -16.13
C ALA A 221 -13.14 9.06 -14.76
N SER A 222 -12.21 9.62 -13.99
CA SER A 222 -12.52 10.22 -12.68
C SER A 222 -13.42 11.45 -12.82
N VAL A 223 -13.14 12.32 -13.77
CA VAL A 223 -13.96 13.52 -14.08
C VAL A 223 -15.35 13.14 -14.58
N ALA A 224 -15.48 12.07 -15.35
CA ALA A 224 -16.77 11.57 -15.84
C ALA A 224 -17.72 11.15 -14.71
N MET A 225 -17.20 10.75 -13.54
CA MET A 225 -17.99 10.49 -12.34
C MET A 225 -18.46 11.76 -11.61
N GLN A 226 -17.97 12.93 -12.02
CA GLN A 226 -18.32 14.26 -11.49
C GLN A 226 -18.12 14.41 -9.98
N PRO A 227 -17.02 13.94 -9.36
CA PRO A 227 -16.80 14.16 -7.94
C PRO A 227 -16.74 15.65 -7.63
N GLU A 228 -17.17 16.04 -6.43
CA GLU A 228 -17.04 17.42 -5.98
C GLU A 228 -15.58 17.77 -5.69
N LYS A 229 -14.84 16.79 -5.17
CA LYS A 229 -13.44 16.95 -4.76
C LYS A 229 -12.57 15.80 -5.29
N VAL A 230 -11.31 16.11 -5.56
CA VAL A 230 -10.25 15.14 -5.80
C VAL A 230 -9.14 15.41 -4.80
N THR A 231 -8.85 14.44 -3.94
CA THR A 231 -7.72 14.49 -3.00
C THR A 231 -6.60 13.64 -3.56
N TYR A 232 -5.45 14.27 -3.83
CA TYR A 232 -4.32 13.63 -4.49
C TYR A 232 -3.12 13.60 -3.55
N ILE A 233 -2.65 12.41 -3.21
CA ILE A 233 -1.39 12.14 -2.51
C ILE A 233 -0.35 11.77 -3.55
N SER A 234 0.86 12.31 -3.46
CA SER A 234 1.91 12.02 -4.45
C SER A 234 3.31 12.05 -3.85
N CYS A 235 4.09 11.04 -4.17
CA CYS A 235 5.53 10.98 -3.91
C CYS A 235 6.36 11.71 -4.99
N ASN A 236 5.73 12.32 -6.01
CA ASN A 236 6.42 13.04 -7.08
C ASN A 236 5.67 14.33 -7.45
N PRO A 237 6.05 15.47 -6.87
CA PRO A 237 5.40 16.77 -7.14
C PRO A 237 5.39 17.18 -8.62
N ALA A 238 6.38 16.75 -9.41
CA ALA A 238 6.45 17.13 -10.82
C ALA A 238 5.35 16.45 -11.66
N THR A 239 5.13 15.16 -11.46
CA THR A 239 4.03 14.44 -12.14
C THR A 239 2.68 14.92 -11.64
N MET A 240 2.55 15.19 -10.33
CA MET A 240 1.34 15.75 -9.75
C MET A 240 0.99 17.11 -10.35
N ALA A 241 1.96 18.01 -10.52
CA ALA A 241 1.71 19.33 -11.13
C ALA A 241 1.20 19.20 -12.58
N ARG A 242 1.73 18.25 -13.36
CA ARG A 242 1.23 17.90 -14.71
C ARG A 242 -0.23 17.45 -14.64
N ASP A 243 -0.56 16.57 -13.73
CA ASP A 243 -1.89 15.97 -13.59
C ASP A 243 -2.91 17.01 -13.10
N ILE A 244 -2.52 17.89 -12.17
CA ILE A 244 -3.36 19.03 -11.72
C ILE A 244 -3.72 19.92 -12.89
N LYS A 245 -2.75 20.23 -13.79
CA LYS A 245 -3.02 21.04 -14.96
C LYS A 245 -4.10 20.42 -15.84
N LEU A 246 -4.06 19.10 -16.01
CA LEU A 246 -5.09 18.40 -16.79
C LEU A 246 -6.46 18.41 -16.08
N TYR A 247 -6.52 18.26 -14.77
CA TYR A 247 -7.77 18.42 -14.00
C TYR A 247 -8.34 19.84 -14.13
N GLN A 248 -7.47 20.87 -14.21
CA GLN A 248 -7.92 22.26 -14.43
C GLN A 248 -8.59 22.45 -15.78
N GLU A 249 -8.14 21.77 -16.82
CA GLU A 249 -8.79 21.78 -18.16
C GLU A 249 -10.21 21.20 -18.11
N PHE A 250 -10.49 20.33 -17.13
CA PHE A 250 -11.82 19.76 -16.87
C PHE A 250 -12.64 20.52 -15.80
N GLY A 251 -12.24 21.73 -15.43
CA GLY A 251 -13.00 22.59 -14.53
C GLY A 251 -12.78 22.34 -13.04
N TYR A 252 -11.68 21.69 -12.66
CA TYR A 252 -11.27 21.59 -11.26
C TYR A 252 -10.31 22.73 -10.92
N LYS A 253 -10.36 23.23 -9.69
CA LYS A 253 -9.42 24.23 -9.17
C LYS A 253 -8.62 23.66 -8.01
N LEU A 254 -7.33 23.93 -7.99
CA LEU A 254 -6.45 23.67 -6.86
C LEU A 254 -6.88 24.54 -5.68
N GLN A 255 -7.16 23.93 -4.54
CA GLN A 255 -7.62 24.60 -3.32
C GLN A 255 -6.55 24.63 -2.24
N LYS A 256 -5.91 23.46 -1.99
CA LYS A 256 -4.94 23.30 -0.91
C LYS A 256 -3.76 22.47 -1.39
N VAL A 257 -2.59 22.77 -0.86
CA VAL A 257 -1.35 22.00 -1.07
C VAL A 257 -0.63 21.90 0.26
N GLN A 258 -0.27 20.68 0.68
CA GLN A 258 0.50 20.45 1.88
C GLN A 258 1.62 19.45 1.59
N PRO A 259 2.89 19.84 1.60
CA PRO A 259 4.01 18.89 1.60
C PRO A 259 4.15 18.24 2.97
N VAL A 260 4.58 16.97 2.96
CA VAL A 260 4.84 16.17 4.16
C VAL A 260 6.20 15.46 3.99
N ASP A 261 7.10 15.67 4.94
CA ASP A 261 8.43 15.04 4.94
C ASP A 261 8.34 13.61 5.51
N LEU A 262 7.96 12.66 4.66
CA LEU A 262 7.84 11.24 5.01
C LEU A 262 9.21 10.54 5.08
N PHE A 263 10.19 11.04 4.33
CA PHE A 263 11.52 10.47 4.20
C PHE A 263 12.62 11.49 4.51
N PRO A 264 12.76 11.89 5.80
CA PRO A 264 13.76 12.89 6.22
C PRO A 264 15.17 12.55 5.73
N ASN A 265 15.95 13.58 5.40
CA ASN A 265 17.31 13.47 4.86
C ASN A 265 17.40 12.85 3.45
N THR A 266 16.28 12.77 2.72
CA THR A 266 16.24 12.42 1.30
C THR A 266 15.68 13.59 0.48
N HIS A 267 15.72 13.47 -0.85
CA HIS A 267 15.08 14.45 -1.75
C HIS A 267 13.59 14.14 -2.00
N HIS A 268 13.04 13.13 -1.35
CA HIS A 268 11.66 12.73 -1.52
C HIS A 268 10.74 13.52 -0.59
N VAL A 269 9.71 14.14 -1.16
CA VAL A 269 8.67 14.86 -0.43
C VAL A 269 7.33 14.33 -0.89
N GLU A 270 6.54 13.84 0.05
CA GLU A 270 5.13 13.54 -0.19
C GLU A 270 4.33 14.84 -0.20
N THR A 271 3.29 14.89 -0.98
CA THR A 271 2.46 16.09 -1.08
C THR A 271 0.99 15.71 -1.16
N VAL A 272 0.16 16.33 -0.34
CA VAL A 272 -1.31 16.22 -0.40
C VAL A 272 -1.87 17.44 -1.08
N VAL A 273 -2.75 17.23 -2.03
CA VAL A 273 -3.43 18.30 -2.77
C VAL A 273 -4.94 18.07 -2.72
N LEU A 274 -5.68 19.15 -2.53
CA LEU A 274 -7.12 19.18 -2.73
C LEU A 274 -7.46 19.97 -3.99
N MET A 275 -8.22 19.37 -4.87
CA MET A 275 -8.89 20.04 -5.98
C MET A 275 -10.41 19.97 -5.80
N SER A 276 -11.12 21.03 -6.15
CA SER A 276 -12.60 21.02 -6.17
C SER A 276 -13.13 21.42 -7.55
N ARG A 277 -14.26 20.83 -7.90
CA ARG A 277 -14.97 21.18 -9.13
C ARG A 277 -15.54 22.59 -9.01
N VAL A 278 -15.38 23.39 -10.05
CA VAL A 278 -16.02 24.71 -10.15
C VAL A 278 -17.44 24.51 -10.63
N ASN A 279 -18.41 24.79 -9.78
CA ASN A 279 -19.79 24.87 -10.21
C ASN A 279 -19.96 26.16 -11.03
N ASN A 280 -20.18 26.04 -12.33
CA ASN A 280 -20.59 27.15 -13.20
C ASN A 280 -22.07 27.44 -13.01
#